data_50aaaf0e15f9c2148e3e65fa0e4f57c0
#
_entry.id   50aaaf0e15f9c2148e3e65fa0e4f57c0
#
_cell.length_a   1.000
_cell.length_b   1.000
_cell.length_c   1.000
_cell.angle_alpha   90.00
_cell.angle_beta   90.00
_cell.angle_gamma   90.00
#
_symmetry.space_group_name_H-M   'P 1'
#
loop_
_entity.id
_entity.type
_entity.pdbx_description
1 polymer ?
#
loop_
_entity_poly.entity_id
_entity_poly.type
_entity_poly.pdbx_seq_one_letter_code
_entity_poly.pdbx_strand_id
1 'polypeptide(L)'
;EGEIIMNTEHRQQKISFWHSMKTQFIAVVILVAAVIVILYTLMIMPGVKSNIRSIYSDYLLDLSISYGREMESAMQVNIDLLDNPEAAQDILQQLDSAGAKTAYAYLVGFDGTMLYHPTAEKIGQPVENDAVKKMLKEIQGGSIPKPETVQYVFQGEKKFAACYTSKKQFILVVTADDADLLAPALMLEQRGILISGVLLLLGALAAFVFAT
;
A
#
# COMPACT_ATOMS: atom_id res chain seq x y z
N GLU A 1 60.96 -69.06 9.46
CA GLU A 1 60.29 -68.28 10.55
C GLU A 1 60.19 -66.85 10.10
N GLY A 2 59.11 -66.45 9.52
CA GLY A 2 58.84 -65.11 9.04
C GLY A 2 57.40 -64.71 9.51
N GLU A 3 57.33 -63.90 10.52
CA GLU A 3 56.13 -63.30 11.08
C GLU A 3 55.46 -62.44 10.04
N ILE A 4 54.28 -62.81 9.58
CA ILE A 4 53.43 -62.03 8.73
C ILE A 4 52.65 -61.06 9.68
N ILE A 5 53.15 -59.85 9.78
CA ILE A 5 52.41 -58.77 10.44
C ILE A 5 51.28 -58.37 9.51
N MET A 6 50.07 -58.83 9.79
CA MET A 6 48.87 -58.33 9.15
C MET A 6 48.57 -56.93 9.69
N ASN A 7 48.94 -55.88 8.92
CA ASN A 7 48.60 -54.49 9.18
C ASN A 7 47.16 -54.26 8.68
N THR A 8 46.21 -54.49 9.54
CA THR A 8 44.78 -54.10 9.26
C THR A 8 44.66 -52.63 9.42
N GLU A 9 44.94 -51.84 8.39
CA GLU A 9 44.54 -50.47 8.28
C GLU A 9 43.00 -50.40 8.25
N HIS A 10 42.41 -50.12 9.38
CA HIS A 10 41.03 -49.63 9.46
C HIS A 10 40.94 -48.30 8.72
N ARG A 11 40.68 -48.36 7.45
CA ARG A 11 40.26 -47.21 6.64
C ARG A 11 38.92 -46.75 7.14
N GLN A 12 38.87 -45.85 8.12
CA GLN A 12 37.65 -45.12 8.47
C GLN A 12 37.24 -44.34 7.23
N GLN A 13 36.24 -44.87 6.51
CA GLN A 13 35.58 -44.07 5.46
C GLN A 13 34.98 -42.86 6.13
N LYS A 14 35.57 -41.68 5.95
CA LYS A 14 34.97 -40.39 6.25
C LYS A 14 33.71 -40.30 5.40
N ILE A 15 32.54 -40.62 5.98
CA ILE A 15 31.27 -40.41 5.34
C ILE A 15 31.21 -38.89 5.09
N SER A 16 31.13 -38.49 3.81
CA SER A 16 31.01 -37.10 3.45
C SER A 16 29.84 -36.51 4.23
N PHE A 17 30.02 -35.32 4.85
CA PHE A 17 28.99 -34.59 5.63
C PHE A 17 27.62 -34.59 4.93
N TRP A 18 27.61 -34.45 3.60
CA TRP A 18 26.40 -34.44 2.77
C TRP A 18 25.69 -35.79 2.65
N HIS A 19 26.32 -36.91 3.00
CA HIS A 19 25.73 -38.24 2.95
C HIS A 19 25.22 -38.73 4.31
N SER A 20 25.36 -37.96 5.36
CA SER A 20 24.78 -38.28 6.66
C SER A 20 23.25 -38.15 6.59
N MET A 21 22.52 -39.15 7.02
CA MET A 21 21.04 -39.11 7.13
C MET A 21 20.56 -37.92 7.95
N LYS A 22 21.28 -37.53 9.00
CA LYS A 22 20.98 -36.37 9.84
C LYS A 22 21.02 -35.08 8.99
N THR A 23 22.08 -34.88 8.20
CA THR A 23 22.24 -33.69 7.33
C THR A 23 21.13 -33.58 6.28
N GLN A 24 20.78 -34.73 5.66
CA GLN A 24 19.71 -34.77 4.66
C GLN A 24 18.33 -34.41 5.31
N PHE A 25 18.04 -34.97 6.48
CA PHE A 25 16.79 -34.64 7.21
C PHE A 25 16.69 -33.16 7.52
N ILE A 26 17.79 -32.56 7.99
CA ILE A 26 17.87 -31.12 8.30
C ILE A 26 17.66 -30.28 7.04
N ALA A 27 18.32 -30.65 5.93
CA ALA A 27 18.17 -29.97 4.66
C ALA A 27 16.70 -29.98 4.18
N VAL A 28 16.01 -31.11 4.34
CA VAL A 28 14.59 -31.25 4.00
C VAL A 28 13.73 -30.34 4.88
N VAL A 29 13.97 -30.28 6.18
CA VAL A 29 13.20 -29.40 7.10
C VAL A 29 13.39 -27.92 6.74
N ILE A 30 14.63 -27.50 6.44
CA ILE A 30 14.92 -26.13 6.02
C ILE A 30 14.23 -25.83 4.68
N LEU A 31 14.30 -26.76 3.73
CA LEU A 31 13.64 -26.61 2.43
C LEU A 31 12.13 -26.44 2.59
N VAL A 32 11.48 -27.29 3.38
CA VAL A 32 10.03 -27.22 3.65
C VAL A 32 9.68 -25.88 4.30
N ALA A 33 10.43 -25.43 5.30
CA ALA A 33 10.22 -24.15 5.94
C ALA A 33 10.37 -22.97 4.94
N ALA A 34 11.39 -23.00 4.08
CA ALA A 34 11.59 -21.99 3.04
C ALA A 34 10.42 -21.97 2.04
N VAL A 35 9.92 -23.13 1.62
CA VAL A 35 8.75 -23.25 0.74
C VAL A 35 7.52 -22.66 1.40
N ILE A 36 7.29 -22.93 2.68
CA ILE A 36 6.15 -22.36 3.43
C ILE A 36 6.23 -20.83 3.44
N VAL A 37 7.39 -20.23 3.71
CA VAL A 37 7.59 -18.78 3.70
C VAL A 37 7.32 -18.19 2.31
N ILE A 38 7.82 -18.82 1.26
CA ILE A 38 7.59 -18.40 -0.12
C ILE A 38 6.09 -18.45 -0.45
N LEU A 39 5.41 -19.55 -0.13
CA LEU A 39 3.98 -19.70 -0.37
C LEU A 39 3.18 -18.67 0.41
N TYR A 40 3.52 -18.41 1.67
CA TYR A 40 2.89 -17.35 2.48
C TYR A 40 3.02 -15.99 1.77
N THR A 41 4.22 -15.62 1.35
CA THR A 41 4.48 -14.33 0.71
C THR A 41 3.73 -14.21 -0.62
N LEU A 42 3.74 -15.25 -1.44
CA LEU A 42 3.11 -15.23 -2.77
C LEU A 42 1.59 -15.34 -2.74
N MET A 43 1.03 -16.07 -1.78
CA MET A 43 -0.42 -16.34 -1.74
C MET A 43 -1.18 -15.40 -0.81
N ILE A 44 -0.63 -15.06 0.35
CA ILE A 44 -1.35 -14.30 1.38
C ILE A 44 -1.15 -12.79 1.20
N MET A 45 0.08 -12.34 0.93
CA MET A 45 0.38 -10.91 0.86
C MET A 45 -0.38 -10.14 -0.23
N PRO A 46 -0.65 -10.66 -1.42
CA PRO A 46 -1.50 -9.99 -2.40
C PRO A 46 -2.93 -9.75 -1.88
N GLY A 47 -3.50 -10.74 -1.17
CA GLY A 47 -4.82 -10.61 -0.54
C GLY A 47 -4.83 -9.54 0.56
N VAL A 48 -3.81 -9.50 1.41
CA VAL A 48 -3.66 -8.46 2.44
C VAL A 48 -3.58 -7.07 1.82
N LYS A 49 -2.75 -6.89 0.77
CA LYS A 49 -2.62 -5.61 0.06
C LYS A 49 -3.94 -5.19 -0.60
N SER A 50 -4.67 -6.13 -1.19
CA SER A 50 -6.00 -5.88 -1.79
C SER A 50 -7.02 -5.45 -0.74
N ASN A 51 -7.08 -6.13 0.41
CA ASN A 51 -7.99 -5.79 1.50
C ASN A 51 -7.68 -4.40 2.08
N ILE A 52 -6.39 -4.09 2.27
CA ILE A 52 -5.96 -2.76 2.74
C ILE A 52 -6.40 -1.68 1.75
N ARG A 53 -6.20 -1.90 0.44
CA ARG A 53 -6.68 -0.96 -0.59
C ARG A 53 -8.19 -0.75 -0.52
N SER A 54 -8.96 -1.82 -0.36
CA SER A 54 -10.43 -1.71 -0.25
C SER A 54 -10.83 -0.88 0.97
N ILE A 55 -10.25 -1.17 2.14
CA ILE A 55 -10.54 -0.43 3.37
C ILE A 55 -10.21 1.06 3.23
N TYR A 56 -9.05 1.38 2.68
CA TYR A 56 -8.67 2.78 2.46
C TYR A 56 -9.52 3.45 1.38
N SER A 57 -9.89 2.73 0.33
CA SER A 57 -10.80 3.21 -0.71
C SER A 57 -12.13 3.64 -0.12
N ASP A 58 -12.72 2.78 0.71
CA ASP A 58 -14.00 3.05 1.39
C ASP A 58 -13.85 4.22 2.38
N TYR A 59 -12.75 4.25 3.14
CA TYR A 59 -12.46 5.34 4.07
C TYR A 59 -12.30 6.70 3.37
N LEU A 60 -11.53 6.78 2.28
CA LEU A 60 -11.37 8.01 1.50
C LEU A 60 -12.71 8.45 0.88
N LEU A 61 -13.54 7.49 0.48
CA LEU A 61 -14.87 7.78 -0.05
C LEU A 61 -15.76 8.40 1.02
N ASP A 62 -15.80 7.81 2.21
CA ASP A 62 -16.56 8.34 3.35
C ASP A 62 -16.09 9.73 3.73
N LEU A 63 -14.78 9.98 3.73
CA LEU A 63 -14.20 11.30 3.94
C LEU A 63 -14.67 12.28 2.87
N SER A 64 -14.57 11.91 1.59
CA SER A 64 -14.97 12.81 0.50
C SER A 64 -16.44 13.18 0.57
N ILE A 65 -17.32 12.25 0.97
CA ILE A 65 -18.74 12.49 1.17
C ILE A 65 -18.98 13.40 2.39
N SER A 66 -18.28 13.14 3.51
CA SER A 66 -18.43 13.90 4.75
C SER A 66 -18.03 15.35 4.56
N TYR A 67 -16.81 15.56 4.07
CA TYR A 67 -16.30 16.93 3.82
C TYR A 67 -17.02 17.64 2.68
N GLY A 68 -17.46 16.89 1.66
CA GLY A 68 -18.30 17.45 0.60
C GLY A 68 -19.63 18.01 1.12
N ARG A 69 -20.27 17.28 2.03
CA ARG A 69 -21.49 17.77 2.71
C ARG A 69 -21.24 18.92 3.68
N GLU A 70 -20.11 18.90 4.37
CA GLU A 70 -19.70 20.00 5.24
C GLU A 70 -19.49 21.28 4.44
N MET A 71 -18.79 21.19 3.29
CA MET A 71 -18.64 22.29 2.36
C MET A 71 -19.99 22.80 1.85
N GLU A 72 -20.93 21.92 1.47
CA GLU A 72 -22.28 22.31 1.04
C GLU A 72 -23.04 23.04 2.15
N SER A 73 -22.88 22.60 3.40
CA SER A 73 -23.50 23.24 4.57
C SER A 73 -22.90 24.61 4.85
N ALA A 74 -21.58 24.73 4.78
CA ALA A 74 -20.87 26.00 4.95
C ALA A 74 -21.26 27.02 3.87
N MET A 75 -21.48 26.58 2.63
CA MET A 75 -21.97 27.43 1.54
C MET A 75 -23.40 27.95 1.74
N GLN A 76 -24.19 27.32 2.61
CA GLN A 76 -25.52 27.87 2.95
C GLN A 76 -25.41 29.13 3.82
N VAL A 77 -24.34 29.24 4.59
CA VAL A 77 -24.06 30.37 5.49
C VAL A 77 -23.19 31.42 4.79
N ASN A 78 -22.19 30.94 4.00
CA ASN A 78 -21.28 31.81 3.26
C ASN A 78 -21.32 31.41 1.77
N ILE A 79 -22.06 32.20 0.97
CA ILE A 79 -22.28 31.94 -0.45
C ILE A 79 -20.95 32.01 -1.24
N ASP A 80 -20.03 32.88 -0.79
CA ASP A 80 -18.75 33.16 -1.47
C ASP A 80 -17.63 32.20 -1.03
N LEU A 81 -17.97 31.08 -0.35
CA LEU A 81 -17.01 30.13 0.19
C LEU A 81 -16.07 29.55 -0.91
N LEU A 82 -16.60 29.31 -2.10
CA LEU A 82 -15.81 28.77 -3.23
C LEU A 82 -14.88 29.83 -3.85
N ASP A 83 -15.20 31.10 -3.70
CA ASP A 83 -14.39 32.22 -4.18
C ASP A 83 -13.32 32.63 -3.16
N ASN A 84 -13.35 32.00 -1.95
CA ASN A 84 -12.39 32.24 -0.88
C ASN A 84 -11.60 30.95 -0.55
N PRO A 85 -10.40 30.77 -1.13
CA PRO A 85 -9.58 29.57 -0.86
C PRO A 85 -9.19 29.39 0.61
N GLU A 86 -9.05 30.46 1.39
CA GLU A 86 -8.70 30.39 2.82
C GLU A 86 -9.85 29.78 3.62
N ALA A 87 -11.10 30.13 3.33
CA ALA A 87 -12.26 29.55 4.01
C ALA A 87 -12.45 28.05 3.65
N ALA A 88 -12.16 27.66 2.42
CA ALA A 88 -12.11 26.24 2.03
C ALA A 88 -10.98 25.51 2.75
N GLN A 89 -9.83 26.15 2.94
CA GLN A 89 -8.68 25.62 3.65
C GLN A 89 -9.03 25.28 5.10
N ASP A 90 -9.72 26.16 5.83
CA ASP A 90 -10.09 25.94 7.24
C ASP A 90 -10.90 24.65 7.45
N ILE A 91 -11.75 24.30 6.47
CA ILE A 91 -12.53 23.07 6.49
C ILE A 91 -11.66 21.87 6.11
N LEU A 92 -10.83 22.01 5.07
CA LEU A 92 -10.11 20.90 4.45
C LEU A 92 -8.76 20.59 5.10
N GLN A 93 -8.18 21.51 5.89
CA GLN A 93 -6.94 21.25 6.65
C GLN A 93 -7.07 20.12 7.66
N GLN A 94 -8.29 19.87 8.19
CA GLN A 94 -8.54 18.78 9.12
C GLN A 94 -8.31 17.41 8.46
N LEU A 95 -8.27 17.36 7.13
CA LEU A 95 -7.99 16.14 6.36
C LEU A 95 -6.55 15.66 6.44
N ASP A 96 -5.57 16.48 6.80
CA ASP A 96 -4.16 16.10 6.95
C ASP A 96 -3.94 15.03 8.04
N SER A 97 -4.94 14.83 8.91
CA SER A 97 -4.92 13.82 9.97
C SER A 97 -5.48 12.45 9.57
N ALA A 98 -5.86 12.25 8.31
CA ALA A 98 -6.58 11.07 7.82
C ALA A 98 -5.75 9.77 7.73
N GLY A 99 -4.60 9.67 8.41
CA GLY A 99 -3.82 8.44 8.55
C GLY A 99 -2.83 8.14 7.43
N ALA A 100 -3.02 8.70 6.24
CA ALA A 100 -2.04 8.64 5.15
C ALA A 100 -1.28 9.97 5.08
N LYS A 101 0.05 9.94 5.15
CA LYS A 101 0.90 11.15 5.19
C LYS A 101 0.80 11.99 3.92
N THR A 102 0.46 11.34 2.80
CA THR A 102 0.31 11.96 1.48
C THR A 102 -1.13 12.33 1.15
N ALA A 103 -2.07 12.10 2.09
CA ALA A 103 -3.48 12.43 1.87
C ALA A 103 -3.70 13.94 1.88
N TYR A 104 -4.42 14.42 0.89
CA TYR A 104 -4.88 15.80 0.84
C TYR A 104 -6.19 15.90 0.05
N ALA A 105 -6.89 17.04 0.23
CA ALA A 105 -8.09 17.34 -0.52
C ALA A 105 -7.87 18.55 -1.43
N TYR A 106 -8.62 18.59 -2.52
CA TYR A 106 -8.73 19.75 -3.38
C TYR A 106 -10.14 19.87 -3.96
N LEU A 107 -10.50 21.09 -4.38
CA LEU A 107 -11.79 21.42 -4.97
C LEU A 107 -11.63 21.81 -6.43
N VAL A 108 -12.55 21.34 -7.26
CA VAL A 108 -12.60 21.65 -8.68
C VAL A 108 -14.00 22.15 -9.02
N GLY A 109 -14.11 23.29 -9.67
CA GLY A 109 -15.36 23.80 -10.21
C GLY A 109 -15.85 22.96 -11.40
N PHE A 110 -17.13 23.06 -11.73
CA PHE A 110 -17.69 22.35 -12.89
C PHE A 110 -17.16 22.85 -14.23
N ASP A 111 -16.53 24.00 -14.26
CA ASP A 111 -15.77 24.54 -15.39
C ASP A 111 -14.38 23.89 -15.55
N GLY A 112 -13.96 23.09 -14.56
CA GLY A 112 -12.66 22.44 -14.51
C GLY A 112 -11.56 23.24 -13.84
N THR A 113 -11.88 24.41 -13.28
CA THR A 113 -10.92 25.27 -12.56
C THR A 113 -10.67 24.71 -11.15
N MET A 114 -9.41 24.71 -10.71
CA MET A 114 -9.02 24.36 -9.35
C MET A 114 -9.41 25.49 -8.40
N LEU A 115 -10.46 25.28 -7.58
CA LEU A 115 -10.95 26.27 -6.63
C LEU A 115 -10.13 26.31 -5.35
N TYR A 116 -9.64 25.15 -4.93
CA TYR A 116 -8.74 25.00 -3.79
C TYR A 116 -7.75 23.85 -4.02
N HIS A 117 -6.51 24.05 -3.62
CA HIS A 117 -5.46 23.03 -3.58
C HIS A 117 -4.45 23.38 -2.49
N PRO A 118 -3.86 22.40 -1.73
CA PRO A 118 -2.80 22.68 -0.75
C PRO A 118 -1.58 23.39 -1.34
N THR A 119 -1.31 23.16 -2.63
CA THR A 119 -0.28 23.86 -3.39
C THR A 119 -0.91 25.08 -4.04
N ALA A 120 -0.62 26.27 -3.52
CA ALA A 120 -1.28 27.53 -3.90
C ALA A 120 -1.17 27.84 -5.41
N GLU A 121 -0.05 27.48 -6.05
CA GLU A 121 0.18 27.72 -7.48
C GLU A 121 -0.78 26.97 -8.40
N LYS A 122 -1.47 25.95 -7.86
CA LYS A 122 -2.47 25.18 -8.61
C LYS A 122 -3.86 25.80 -8.57
N ILE A 123 -4.13 26.72 -7.63
CA ILE A 123 -5.41 27.40 -7.53
C ILE A 123 -5.61 28.30 -8.76
N GLY A 124 -6.80 28.23 -9.35
CA GLY A 124 -7.11 28.93 -10.61
C GLY A 124 -6.61 28.24 -11.87
N GLN A 125 -5.83 27.14 -11.76
CA GLN A 125 -5.37 26.38 -12.92
C GLN A 125 -6.39 25.29 -13.31
N PRO A 126 -6.40 24.84 -14.58
CA PRO A 126 -7.24 23.73 -15.01
C PRO A 126 -6.80 22.45 -14.31
N VAL A 127 -7.76 21.58 -13.95
CA VAL A 127 -7.50 20.29 -13.35
C VAL A 127 -6.72 19.39 -14.31
N GLU A 128 -5.67 18.73 -13.80
CA GLU A 128 -4.83 17.84 -14.60
C GLU A 128 -5.27 16.38 -14.52
N ASN A 129 -5.95 15.98 -13.43
CA ASN A 129 -6.37 14.60 -13.16
C ASN A 129 -7.40 14.10 -14.18
N ASP A 130 -7.05 13.06 -14.94
CA ASP A 130 -7.92 12.52 -16.00
C ASP A 130 -9.21 11.88 -15.46
N ALA A 131 -9.21 11.36 -14.24
CA ALA A 131 -10.43 10.84 -13.62
C ALA A 131 -11.43 11.99 -13.35
N VAL A 132 -10.96 13.11 -12.83
CA VAL A 132 -11.81 14.31 -12.62
C VAL A 132 -12.27 14.90 -13.95
N LYS A 133 -11.40 14.93 -14.99
CA LYS A 133 -11.80 15.36 -16.32
C LYS A 133 -12.91 14.49 -16.91
N LYS A 134 -12.89 13.16 -16.64
CA LYS A 134 -13.98 12.26 -17.05
C LYS A 134 -15.29 12.63 -16.35
N MET A 135 -15.26 12.87 -15.04
CA MET A 135 -16.44 13.30 -14.28
C MET A 135 -16.99 14.65 -14.78
N LEU A 136 -16.12 15.60 -15.10
CA LEU A 136 -16.53 16.89 -15.69
C LEU A 136 -17.25 16.71 -17.03
N LYS A 137 -16.80 15.77 -17.87
CA LYS A 137 -17.52 15.45 -19.12
C LYS A 137 -18.91 14.87 -18.88
N GLU A 138 -19.07 14.00 -17.86
CA GLU A 138 -20.38 13.47 -17.48
C GLU A 138 -21.30 14.59 -16.97
N ILE A 139 -20.77 15.53 -16.18
CA ILE A 139 -21.51 16.70 -15.68
C ILE A 139 -21.93 17.59 -16.84
N GLN A 140 -21.06 17.87 -17.80
CA GLN A 140 -21.37 18.62 -19.01
C GLN A 140 -22.44 17.93 -19.86
N GLY A 141 -22.52 16.59 -19.81
CA GLY A 141 -23.58 15.79 -20.42
C GLY A 141 -24.91 15.79 -19.64
N GLY A 142 -25.00 16.56 -18.55
CA GLY A 142 -26.21 16.68 -17.72
C GLY A 142 -26.38 15.59 -16.65
N SER A 143 -25.36 14.75 -16.43
CA SER A 143 -25.36 13.73 -15.36
C SER A 143 -24.56 14.22 -14.16
N ILE A 144 -25.05 13.91 -12.94
CA ILE A 144 -24.27 14.12 -11.72
C ILE A 144 -23.68 12.78 -11.32
N PRO A 145 -22.34 12.60 -11.43
CA PRO A 145 -21.70 11.34 -11.04
C PRO A 145 -21.93 11.06 -9.54
N LYS A 146 -22.11 9.78 -9.24
CA LYS A 146 -22.16 9.34 -7.83
C LYS A 146 -20.75 9.42 -7.23
N PRO A 147 -20.66 9.59 -5.90
CA PRO A 147 -19.36 9.47 -5.23
C PRO A 147 -18.70 8.13 -5.58
N GLU A 148 -17.46 8.19 -6.01
CA GLU A 148 -16.70 7.01 -6.41
C GLU A 148 -15.22 7.14 -6.06
N THR A 149 -14.53 6.02 -5.96
CA THR A 149 -13.07 5.98 -5.86
C THR A 149 -12.47 5.55 -7.18
N VAL A 150 -11.39 6.21 -7.56
CA VAL A 150 -10.64 5.92 -8.79
C VAL A 150 -9.16 5.78 -8.49
N GLN A 151 -8.52 4.88 -9.22
CA GLN A 151 -7.06 4.80 -9.27
C GLN A 151 -6.57 5.52 -10.52
N TYR A 152 -5.52 6.30 -10.37
CA TYR A 152 -4.90 7.00 -11.49
C TYR A 152 -3.39 7.09 -11.30
N VAL A 153 -2.68 7.45 -12.36
CA VAL A 153 -1.24 7.72 -12.31
C VAL A 153 -1.04 9.22 -12.51
N PHE A 154 -0.31 9.84 -11.59
CA PHE A 154 0.04 11.25 -11.68
C PHE A 154 1.56 11.39 -11.46
N GLN A 155 2.25 11.97 -12.43
CA GLN A 155 3.72 12.13 -12.43
C GLN A 155 4.49 10.82 -12.19
N GLY A 156 3.96 9.70 -12.67
CA GLY A 156 4.57 8.37 -12.52
C GLY A 156 4.17 7.63 -11.24
N GLU A 157 3.54 8.30 -10.28
CA GLU A 157 3.07 7.71 -9.02
C GLU A 157 1.62 7.25 -9.12
N LYS A 158 1.34 6.06 -8.57
CA LYS A 158 -0.03 5.55 -8.43
C LYS A 158 -0.72 6.22 -7.26
N LYS A 159 -1.88 6.78 -7.52
CA LYS A 159 -2.71 7.46 -6.51
C LYS A 159 -4.12 6.88 -6.47
N PHE A 160 -4.73 6.96 -5.30
CA PHE A 160 -6.16 6.82 -5.11
C PHE A 160 -6.79 8.19 -5.00
N ALA A 161 -7.95 8.37 -5.58
CA ALA A 161 -8.81 9.53 -5.33
C ALA A 161 -10.23 9.07 -5.06
N ALA A 162 -10.84 9.66 -4.04
CA ALA A 162 -12.25 9.59 -3.77
C ALA A 162 -12.88 10.92 -4.19
N CYS A 163 -13.89 10.88 -5.01
CA CYS A 163 -14.53 12.05 -5.60
C CYS A 163 -15.97 12.17 -5.13
N TYR A 164 -16.33 13.34 -4.66
CA TYR A 164 -17.70 13.73 -4.33
C TYR A 164 -18.14 14.87 -5.23
N THR A 165 -19.24 14.67 -5.96
CA THR A 165 -19.84 15.70 -6.81
C THR A 165 -20.97 16.39 -6.08
N SER A 166 -20.78 17.69 -5.80
CA SER A 166 -21.78 18.52 -5.12
C SER A 166 -22.82 19.03 -6.11
N LYS A 167 -24.05 19.17 -5.64
CA LYS A 167 -25.10 19.94 -6.35
C LYS A 167 -24.82 21.45 -6.39
N LYS A 168 -23.82 21.92 -5.64
CA LYS A 168 -23.37 23.32 -5.56
C LYS A 168 -22.23 23.64 -6.54
N GLN A 169 -22.09 22.85 -7.61
CA GLN A 169 -21.18 23.07 -8.73
C GLN A 169 -19.68 22.91 -8.42
N PHE A 170 -19.33 22.03 -7.49
CA PHE A 170 -17.95 21.64 -7.27
C PHE A 170 -17.79 20.13 -7.18
N ILE A 171 -16.57 19.64 -7.41
CA ILE A 171 -16.11 18.29 -7.12
C ILE A 171 -15.09 18.41 -6.01
N LEU A 172 -15.32 17.72 -4.88
CA LEU A 172 -14.32 17.53 -3.86
C LEU A 172 -13.57 16.22 -4.16
N VAL A 173 -12.26 16.29 -4.18
CA VAL A 173 -11.37 15.15 -4.39
C VAL A 173 -10.48 14.99 -3.17
N VAL A 174 -10.55 13.82 -2.55
CA VAL A 174 -9.62 13.38 -1.50
C VAL A 174 -8.67 12.37 -2.12
N THR A 175 -7.38 12.61 -2.09
CA THR A 175 -6.39 11.77 -2.74
C THR A 175 -5.25 11.39 -1.81
N ALA A 176 -4.65 10.22 -2.05
CA ALA A 176 -3.45 9.74 -1.36
C ALA A 176 -2.62 8.85 -2.29
N ASP A 177 -1.33 8.71 -2.00
CA ASP A 177 -0.44 7.81 -2.73
C ASP A 177 -0.70 6.35 -2.38
N ASP A 178 -0.81 5.46 -3.39
CA ASP A 178 -1.00 4.01 -3.18
C ASP A 178 0.14 3.41 -2.33
N ALA A 179 1.36 3.88 -2.53
CA ALA A 179 2.52 3.44 -1.76
C ALA A 179 2.41 3.76 -0.27
N ASP A 180 1.87 4.94 0.08
CA ASP A 180 1.68 5.36 1.46
C ASP A 180 0.56 4.55 2.13
N LEU A 181 -0.53 4.33 1.42
CA LEU A 181 -1.64 3.48 1.90
C LEU A 181 -1.19 2.04 2.17
N LEU A 182 -0.26 1.52 1.35
CA LEU A 182 0.28 0.17 1.51
C LEU A 182 1.49 0.08 2.44
N ALA A 183 2.04 1.20 2.91
CA ALA A 183 3.24 1.21 3.75
C ALA A 183 3.16 0.25 4.97
N PRO A 184 2.03 0.15 5.72
CA PRO A 184 1.91 -0.82 6.81
C PRO A 184 2.03 -2.27 6.35
N ALA A 185 1.41 -2.63 5.21
CA ALA A 185 1.50 -3.98 4.66
C ALA A 185 2.91 -4.32 4.19
N LEU A 186 3.58 -3.38 3.53
CA LEU A 186 4.97 -3.55 3.07
C LEU A 186 5.93 -3.71 4.25
N MET A 187 5.73 -2.97 5.34
CA MET A 187 6.52 -3.12 6.57
C MET A 187 6.32 -4.51 7.20
N LEU A 188 5.08 -5.00 7.25
CA LEU A 188 4.78 -6.34 7.75
C LEU A 188 5.41 -7.42 6.88
N GLU A 189 5.36 -7.29 5.57
CA GLU A 189 5.98 -8.20 4.61
C GLU A 189 7.51 -8.25 4.83
N GLN A 190 8.18 -7.11 4.88
CA GLN A 190 9.62 -7.02 5.09
C GLN A 190 10.05 -7.62 6.43
N ARG A 191 9.33 -7.29 7.52
CA ARG A 191 9.61 -7.86 8.85
C ARG A 191 9.38 -9.36 8.87
N GLY A 192 8.31 -9.84 8.23
CA GLY A 192 8.01 -11.27 8.13
C GLY A 192 9.12 -12.04 7.41
N ILE A 193 9.60 -11.53 6.29
CA ILE A 193 10.72 -12.11 5.53
C ILE A 193 12.00 -12.13 6.38
N LEU A 194 12.31 -11.02 7.06
CA LEU A 194 13.51 -10.92 7.91
C LEU A 194 13.47 -11.90 9.08
N ILE A 195 12.35 -11.98 9.81
CA ILE A 195 12.17 -12.91 10.92
C ILE A 195 12.28 -14.36 10.43
N SER A 196 11.65 -14.68 9.30
CA SER A 196 11.73 -16.01 8.70
C SER A 196 13.16 -16.38 8.30
N GLY A 197 13.90 -15.44 7.72
CA GLY A 197 15.32 -15.63 7.38
C GLY A 197 16.18 -15.90 8.63
N VAL A 198 15.99 -15.14 9.70
CA VAL A 198 16.69 -15.37 10.97
C VAL A 198 16.35 -16.73 11.56
N LEU A 199 15.09 -17.13 11.58
CA LEU A 199 14.67 -18.45 12.09
C LEU A 199 15.26 -19.59 11.26
N LEU A 200 15.31 -19.46 9.95
CA LEU A 200 15.95 -20.45 9.07
C LEU A 200 17.46 -20.56 9.35
N LEU A 201 18.15 -19.45 9.56
CA LEU A 201 19.58 -19.46 9.92
C LEU A 201 19.83 -20.08 11.28
N LEU A 202 19.02 -19.77 12.29
CA LEU A 202 19.14 -20.37 13.62
C LEU A 202 18.83 -21.87 13.58
N GLY A 203 17.82 -22.28 12.81
CA GLY A 203 17.51 -23.68 12.58
C GLY A 203 18.67 -24.43 11.91
N ALA A 204 19.29 -23.82 10.89
CA ALA A 204 20.46 -24.40 10.22
C ALA A 204 21.67 -24.52 11.16
N LEU A 205 21.92 -23.50 11.99
CA LEU A 205 23.01 -23.50 12.98
C LEU A 205 22.80 -24.58 14.05
N ALA A 206 21.58 -24.64 14.63
CA ALA A 206 21.25 -25.69 15.60
C ALA A 206 21.43 -27.08 14.98
N ALA A 207 20.94 -27.25 13.78
CA ALA A 207 21.08 -28.47 13.02
C ALA A 207 22.55 -28.87 12.79
N PHE A 208 23.39 -27.91 12.46
CA PHE A 208 24.84 -28.14 12.32
C PHE A 208 25.46 -28.63 13.64
N VAL A 209 25.14 -27.97 14.76
CA VAL A 209 25.66 -28.34 16.10
C VAL A 209 25.22 -29.75 16.51
N PHE A 210 23.97 -30.14 16.22
CA PHE A 210 23.46 -31.47 16.56
C PHE A 210 23.91 -32.58 15.57
N ALA A 211 24.44 -32.22 14.40
CA ALA A 211 24.94 -33.17 13.39
C ALA A 211 26.42 -33.52 13.59
N THR A 212 27.18 -32.67 14.29
CA THR A 212 28.57 -32.90 14.69
C THR A 212 28.64 -33.69 15.98
#